data_7b7439f07f1533b500c8fc25a84e8c70
#
_entry.id   7b7439f07f1533b500c8fc25a84e8c70
#
_cell.length_a   1.000
_cell.length_b   1.000
_cell.length_c   1.000
_cell.angle_alpha   90.00
_cell.angle_beta   90.00
_cell.angle_gamma   90.00
#
_symmetry.space_group_name_H-M   'P 1'
#
loop_
_entity.id
_entity.type
_entity.pdbx_description
1 polymer ?
#
loop_
_entity_poly.entity_id
_entity_poly.type
_entity_poly.pdbx_seq_one_letter_code
_entity_poly.pdbx_strand_id
1 'polypeptide(L)'
;MFESSGFMRSAHKSTLADDIWNLGDCSAEYKESSYNYLVDGGSLMHTIPWKYGSTFGEICQKYVHYVKLRGSESVILVFDEYASGPDTKDATHLRRTKGIFGTKVSFTETTPFRSKKEAFLANSENKQNVILMLMRMMDSNGIETKQAPSDADSLIATTAVQWSITRPTIILE
;
A
#
# COMPACT_ATOMS: atom_id res chain seq x y z
N MET A 1 3.66 -29.07 6.45
CA MET A 1 4.98 -29.32 7.02
C MET A 1 4.98 -28.81 8.45
N PHE A 2 5.17 -29.71 9.40
CA PHE A 2 5.11 -29.41 10.82
C PHE A 2 6.52 -29.49 11.41
N GLU A 3 6.79 -28.74 12.47
CA GLU A 3 7.97 -28.90 13.29
C GLU A 3 7.85 -30.20 14.13
N SER A 4 8.96 -30.64 14.71
CA SER A 4 8.97 -31.80 15.63
C SER A 4 8.05 -31.62 16.84
N SER A 5 7.68 -30.38 17.16
CA SER A 5 6.71 -29.98 18.18
C SER A 5 5.23 -30.11 17.76
N GLY A 6 4.95 -30.45 16.50
CA GLY A 6 3.59 -30.55 15.93
C GLY A 6 3.01 -29.20 15.51
N PHE A 7 3.72 -28.09 15.65
CA PHE A 7 3.28 -26.79 15.15
C PHE A 7 3.63 -26.60 13.67
N MET A 8 2.80 -25.85 12.94
CA MET A 8 3.11 -25.45 11.57
C MET A 8 4.36 -24.55 11.57
N ARG A 9 5.30 -24.84 10.68
CA ARG A 9 6.44 -23.94 10.45
C ARG A 9 5.93 -22.56 10.06
N SER A 10 6.45 -21.53 10.72
CA SER A 10 6.25 -20.15 10.25
C SER A 10 6.97 -19.98 8.92
N ALA A 11 6.23 -19.66 7.86
CA ALA A 11 6.84 -19.33 6.59
C ALA A 11 7.58 -17.98 6.72
N HIS A 12 8.89 -17.99 6.56
CA HIS A 12 9.63 -16.75 6.36
C HIS A 12 9.43 -16.30 4.92
N LYS A 13 8.75 -15.17 4.72
CA LYS A 13 8.52 -14.58 3.37
C LYS A 13 9.83 -14.39 2.60
N SER A 14 10.94 -14.04 3.30
CA SER A 14 12.26 -13.91 2.71
C SER A 14 12.78 -15.22 2.11
N THR A 15 12.62 -16.34 2.81
CA THR A 15 13.09 -17.65 2.31
C THR A 15 12.33 -18.07 1.05
N LEU A 16 11.00 -17.83 1.00
CA LEU A 16 10.22 -18.10 -0.20
C LEU A 16 10.63 -17.18 -1.37
N ALA A 17 10.90 -15.92 -1.09
CA ALA A 17 11.39 -14.98 -2.10
C ALA A 17 12.75 -15.41 -2.65
N ASP A 18 13.67 -15.84 -1.77
CA ASP A 18 14.98 -16.36 -2.16
C ASP A 18 14.85 -17.64 -3.01
N ASP A 19 13.95 -18.55 -2.64
CA ASP A 19 13.69 -19.78 -3.39
C ASP A 19 13.12 -19.47 -4.79
N ILE A 20 12.19 -18.53 -4.90
CA ILE A 20 11.62 -18.07 -6.18
C ILE A 20 12.71 -17.40 -7.03
N TRP A 21 13.54 -16.55 -6.42
CA TRP A 21 14.63 -15.86 -7.10
C TRP A 21 15.66 -16.83 -7.69
N ASN A 22 15.90 -17.95 -7.01
CA ASN A 22 16.82 -18.99 -7.43
C ASN A 22 16.25 -19.94 -8.49
N LEU A 23 14.94 -19.85 -8.82
CA LEU A 23 14.29 -20.72 -9.83
C LEU A 23 14.61 -20.32 -11.28
N GLY A 24 15.14 -19.13 -11.52
CA GLY A 24 15.46 -18.67 -12.87
C GLY A 24 16.16 -17.33 -12.93
N ASP A 25 16.62 -16.96 -14.12
CA ASP A 25 17.17 -15.64 -14.38
C ASP A 25 16.01 -14.64 -14.52
N CYS A 26 15.79 -13.86 -13.45
CA CYS A 26 14.77 -12.81 -13.38
C CYS A 26 15.31 -11.45 -13.83
N SER A 27 16.51 -11.37 -14.42
CA SER A 27 17.06 -10.13 -14.94
C SER A 27 16.28 -9.68 -16.18
N ALA A 28 15.68 -8.49 -16.10
CA ALA A 28 15.02 -7.85 -17.22
C ALA A 28 15.74 -6.56 -17.60
N GLU A 29 16.03 -6.38 -18.89
CA GLU A 29 16.50 -5.09 -19.38
C GLU A 29 15.33 -4.11 -19.42
N TYR A 30 15.43 -3.06 -18.62
CA TYR A 30 14.43 -1.99 -18.57
C TYR A 30 14.51 -1.09 -19.79
N LYS A 31 13.46 -1.06 -20.61
CA LYS A 31 13.22 -0.01 -21.59
C LYS A 31 12.12 0.91 -21.04
N GLU A 32 12.49 2.13 -20.68
CA GLU A 32 11.68 3.09 -19.89
C GLU A 32 10.29 3.49 -20.45
N SER A 33 9.91 3.11 -21.66
CA SER A 33 8.77 3.75 -22.34
C SER A 33 7.49 2.93 -22.45
N SER A 34 7.38 1.76 -21.81
CA SER A 34 6.20 0.90 -22.04
C SER A 34 5.81 -0.07 -20.92
N TYR A 35 5.97 0.30 -19.67
CA TYR A 35 5.57 -0.54 -18.54
C TYR A 35 4.25 -0.06 -17.91
N ASN A 36 3.46 -1.02 -17.43
CA ASN A 36 2.42 -0.75 -16.45
C ASN A 36 3.02 -0.76 -15.04
N TYR A 37 2.56 0.11 -14.17
CA TYR A 37 2.97 0.16 -12.77
C TYR A 37 1.80 -0.17 -11.87
N LEU A 38 1.97 -1.18 -11.04
CA LEU A 38 1.01 -1.55 -10.02
C LEU A 38 1.63 -1.28 -8.65
N VAL A 39 1.02 -0.38 -7.89
CA VAL A 39 1.60 0.15 -6.66
C VAL A 39 0.79 -0.33 -5.47
N ASP A 40 1.47 -0.94 -4.48
CA ASP A 40 0.89 -1.17 -3.16
C ASP A 40 0.68 0.18 -2.45
N GLY A 41 -0.59 0.57 -2.30
CA GLY A 41 -0.98 1.81 -1.64
C GLY A 41 -0.63 1.84 -0.15
N GLY A 42 -0.60 0.67 0.50
CA GLY A 42 -0.18 0.54 1.89
C GLY A 42 1.31 0.86 2.06
N SER A 43 2.15 0.28 1.24
CA SER A 43 3.59 0.56 1.19
C SER A 43 3.85 2.02 0.80
N LEU A 44 3.16 2.51 -0.25
CA LEU A 44 3.26 3.90 -0.68
C LEU A 44 2.95 4.87 0.46
N MET A 45 1.95 4.58 1.29
CA MET A 45 1.61 5.42 2.44
C MET A 45 2.78 5.57 3.42
N HIS A 46 3.67 4.58 3.54
CA HIS A 46 4.83 4.64 4.42
C HIS A 46 6.04 5.36 3.81
N THR A 47 6.13 5.41 2.49
CA THR A 47 7.29 5.96 1.75
C THR A 47 7.44 7.47 1.91
N ILE A 48 6.34 8.25 1.87
CA ILE A 48 6.40 9.72 1.86
C ILE A 48 6.30 10.27 3.30
N PRO A 49 7.27 11.09 3.74
CA PRO A 49 7.21 11.69 5.07
C PRO A 49 6.14 12.78 5.14
N TRP A 50 5.40 12.82 6.25
CA TRP A 50 4.41 13.85 6.54
C TRP A 50 5.03 14.98 7.37
N LYS A 51 4.99 16.18 6.84
CA LYS A 51 5.55 17.33 7.56
C LYS A 51 4.51 17.84 8.59
N TYR A 52 4.94 18.03 9.82
CA TYR A 52 4.12 18.66 10.87
C TYR A 52 3.62 20.03 10.42
N GLY A 53 2.34 20.30 10.57
CA GLY A 53 1.70 21.54 10.15
C GLY A 53 1.27 21.61 8.68
N SER A 54 1.69 20.69 7.81
CA SER A 54 1.11 20.56 6.47
C SER A 54 -0.35 20.12 6.57
N THR A 55 -1.20 20.61 5.66
CA THR A 55 -2.60 20.13 5.58
C THR A 55 -2.66 18.73 5.02
N PHE A 56 -3.77 18.00 5.28
CA PHE A 56 -3.95 16.68 4.69
C PHE A 56 -4.03 16.75 3.15
N GLY A 57 -4.60 17.81 2.59
CA GLY A 57 -4.59 18.06 1.16
C GLY A 57 -3.17 18.18 0.58
N GLU A 58 -2.29 18.96 1.23
CA GLU A 58 -0.88 19.07 0.81
C GLU A 58 -0.14 17.74 0.91
N ILE A 59 -0.44 16.93 1.94
CA ILE A 59 0.10 15.59 2.10
C ILE A 59 -0.35 14.69 0.93
N CYS A 60 -1.65 14.65 0.64
CA CYS A 60 -2.17 13.86 -0.48
C CYS A 60 -1.60 14.33 -1.83
N GLN A 61 -1.42 15.64 -2.02
CA GLN A 61 -0.83 16.19 -3.25
C GLN A 61 0.62 15.72 -3.47
N LYS A 62 1.40 15.48 -2.40
CA LYS A 62 2.74 14.90 -2.52
C LYS A 62 2.70 13.47 -3.05
N TYR A 63 1.71 12.66 -2.64
CA TYR A 63 1.52 11.32 -3.17
C TYR A 63 1.14 11.35 -4.66
N VAL A 64 0.23 12.25 -5.05
CA VAL A 64 -0.15 12.44 -6.47
C VAL A 64 1.09 12.81 -7.30
N HIS A 65 1.88 13.76 -6.81
CA HIS A 65 3.11 14.16 -7.50
C HIS A 65 4.11 13.01 -7.63
N TYR A 66 4.31 12.25 -6.55
CA TYR A 66 5.20 11.11 -6.53
C TYR A 66 4.80 10.03 -7.55
N VAL A 67 3.51 9.76 -7.68
CA VAL A 67 2.99 8.78 -8.65
C VAL A 67 3.11 9.30 -10.08
N LYS A 68 2.78 10.59 -10.32
CA LYS A 68 2.89 11.22 -11.65
C LYS A 68 4.30 11.20 -12.22
N LEU A 69 5.33 11.29 -11.38
CA LEU A 69 6.73 11.17 -11.81
C LEU A 69 7.07 9.80 -12.39
N ARG A 70 6.26 8.77 -12.13
CA ARG A 70 6.44 7.40 -12.66
C ARG A 70 5.61 7.10 -13.91
N GLY A 71 4.88 8.07 -14.42
CA GLY A 71 4.03 7.94 -15.61
C GLY A 71 2.58 7.60 -15.25
N SER A 72 1.73 8.60 -15.16
CA SER A 72 0.34 8.48 -14.72
C SER A 72 -0.58 7.66 -15.64
N GLU A 73 -0.23 7.47 -16.91
CA GLU A 73 -1.09 6.80 -17.90
C GLU A 73 -1.15 5.28 -17.76
N SER A 74 -0.28 4.71 -16.95
CA SER A 74 -0.17 3.25 -16.78
C SER A 74 0.10 2.87 -15.33
N VAL A 75 -0.51 3.57 -14.39
CA VAL A 75 -0.36 3.32 -12.95
C VAL A 75 -1.72 3.01 -12.33
N ILE A 76 -1.80 1.90 -11.60
CA ILE A 76 -2.92 1.61 -10.68
C ILE A 76 -2.37 1.51 -9.26
N LEU A 77 -3.03 2.17 -8.32
CA LEU A 77 -2.77 2.00 -6.89
C LEU A 77 -3.82 1.07 -6.29
N VAL A 78 -3.36 0.11 -5.51
CA VAL A 78 -4.24 -0.82 -4.79
C VAL A 78 -4.08 -0.59 -3.30
N PHE A 79 -5.18 -0.34 -2.61
CA PHE A 79 -5.22 -0.17 -1.16
C PHE A 79 -5.96 -1.32 -0.49
N ASP A 80 -5.53 -1.69 0.73
CA ASP A 80 -6.36 -2.50 1.63
C ASP A 80 -7.59 -1.72 2.10
N GLU A 81 -8.70 -2.42 2.29
CA GLU A 81 -9.84 -1.89 3.03
C GLU A 81 -9.62 -2.09 4.53
N TYR A 82 -9.81 -1.03 5.28
CA TYR A 82 -9.79 -1.05 6.75
C TYR A 82 -11.21 -0.87 7.26
N ALA A 83 -12.06 -1.90 7.05
CA ALA A 83 -13.43 -1.90 7.54
C ALA A 83 -13.46 -1.90 9.09
N SER A 84 -14.47 -1.23 9.64
CA SER A 84 -14.69 -1.17 11.08
C SER A 84 -15.22 -2.53 11.58
N GLY A 85 -14.39 -3.32 12.22
CA GLY A 85 -14.80 -4.59 12.85
C GLY A 85 -13.58 -5.36 13.38
N PRO A 86 -13.74 -6.23 14.39
CA PRO A 86 -12.68 -7.08 14.89
C PRO A 86 -12.32 -8.11 13.81
N ASP A 87 -11.18 -7.93 13.16
CA ASP A 87 -10.65 -8.83 12.15
C ASP A 87 -9.32 -9.45 12.62
N THR A 88 -8.96 -10.58 12.04
CA THR A 88 -7.63 -11.21 12.20
C THR A 88 -6.48 -10.26 11.84
N LYS A 89 -6.73 -9.26 11.00
CA LYS A 89 -5.81 -8.15 10.70
C LYS A 89 -5.52 -7.27 11.93
N ASP A 90 -6.47 -7.12 12.86
CA ASP A 90 -6.28 -6.31 14.07
C ASP A 90 -5.19 -6.87 14.98
N ALA A 91 -5.11 -8.19 15.16
CA ALA A 91 -4.05 -8.81 15.95
C ALA A 91 -2.66 -8.59 15.31
N THR A 92 -2.57 -8.65 13.99
CA THR A 92 -1.33 -8.40 13.26
C THR A 92 -0.97 -6.90 13.27
N HIS A 93 -1.96 -6.04 13.13
CA HIS A 93 -1.81 -4.59 13.24
C HIS A 93 -1.36 -4.18 14.64
N LEU A 94 -1.97 -4.73 15.69
CA LEU A 94 -1.58 -4.49 17.08
C LEU A 94 -0.12 -4.88 17.34
N ARG A 95 0.31 -6.01 16.79
CA ARG A 95 1.71 -6.48 16.88
C ARG A 95 2.68 -5.56 16.13
N ARG A 96 2.32 -5.09 14.93
CA ARG A 96 3.14 -4.16 14.14
C ARG A 96 3.24 -2.78 14.76
N THR A 97 2.17 -2.28 15.35
CA THR A 97 2.14 -0.97 16.03
C THR A 97 2.73 -1.01 17.44
N LYS A 98 3.23 -2.16 17.91
CA LYS A 98 3.77 -2.34 19.27
C LYS A 98 2.82 -1.85 20.37
N GLY A 99 1.50 -2.03 20.18
CA GLY A 99 0.48 -1.59 21.12
C GLY A 99 0.23 -0.07 21.12
N ILE A 100 0.67 0.66 20.12
CA ILE A 100 0.32 2.09 19.97
C ILE A 100 -1.12 2.16 19.47
N PHE A 101 -2.00 2.71 20.28
CA PHE A 101 -3.37 3.06 19.91
C PHE A 101 -3.40 4.51 19.46
N GLY A 102 -3.67 4.74 18.18
CA GLY A 102 -3.85 6.08 17.65
C GLY A 102 -5.19 6.67 18.09
N THR A 103 -5.21 7.94 18.49
CA THR A 103 -6.46 8.66 18.75
C THR A 103 -7.20 8.91 17.44
N LYS A 104 -8.52 8.68 17.43
CA LYS A 104 -9.38 9.04 16.30
C LYS A 104 -9.36 10.55 16.11
N VAL A 105 -9.13 10.98 14.87
CA VAL A 105 -9.07 12.39 14.48
C VAL A 105 -10.07 12.63 13.36
N SER A 106 -10.92 13.65 13.54
CA SER A 106 -11.74 14.17 12.43
C SER A 106 -10.96 15.23 11.67
N PHE A 107 -10.85 15.07 10.35
CA PHE A 107 -10.06 15.98 9.51
C PHE A 107 -10.67 16.15 8.12
N THR A 108 -10.29 17.23 7.48
CA THR A 108 -10.60 17.59 6.10
C THR A 108 -9.29 17.88 5.35
N GLU A 109 -9.38 18.15 4.06
CA GLU A 109 -8.19 18.52 3.25
C GLU A 109 -7.45 19.74 3.81
N THR A 110 -8.17 20.70 4.40
CA THR A 110 -7.59 21.93 4.96
C THR A 110 -7.09 21.78 6.40
N THR A 111 -7.37 20.65 7.06
CA THR A 111 -6.95 20.39 8.44
C THR A 111 -5.44 20.21 8.52
N PRO A 112 -4.73 20.95 9.40
CA PRO A 112 -3.29 20.76 9.57
C PRO A 112 -2.98 19.44 10.31
N PHE A 113 -2.02 18.70 9.78
CA PHE A 113 -1.51 17.50 10.44
C PHE A 113 -0.60 17.86 11.62
N ARG A 114 -0.97 17.44 12.83
CA ARG A 114 -0.30 17.78 14.09
C ARG A 114 0.01 16.55 14.96
N SER A 115 0.34 15.43 14.34
CA SER A 115 0.62 14.17 15.03
C SER A 115 1.91 13.54 14.48
N LYS A 116 2.31 12.41 15.08
CA LYS A 116 3.28 11.50 14.43
C LYS A 116 2.51 10.63 13.44
N LYS A 117 3.05 10.44 12.25
CA LYS A 117 2.42 9.66 11.16
C LYS A 117 2.06 8.24 11.61
N GLU A 118 2.98 7.57 12.30
CA GLU A 118 2.80 6.22 12.79
C GLU A 118 1.65 6.13 13.81
N ALA A 119 1.58 7.08 14.76
CA ALA A 119 0.51 7.14 15.75
C ALA A 119 -0.85 7.47 15.11
N PHE A 120 -0.88 8.32 14.07
CA PHE A 120 -2.09 8.64 13.32
C PHE A 120 -2.60 7.43 12.53
N LEU A 121 -1.71 6.74 11.81
CA LEU A 121 -2.03 5.58 10.99
C LEU A 121 -2.27 4.30 11.81
N ALA A 122 -1.91 4.28 13.10
CA ALA A 122 -2.24 3.21 14.02
C ALA A 122 -3.75 3.13 14.33
N ASN A 123 -4.52 4.18 14.06
CA ASN A 123 -5.97 4.15 14.14
C ASN A 123 -6.55 3.76 12.76
N SER A 124 -7.30 2.66 12.69
CA SER A 124 -7.86 2.12 11.45
C SER A 124 -8.80 3.11 10.75
N GLU A 125 -9.65 3.83 11.49
CA GLU A 125 -10.55 4.83 10.91
C GLU A 125 -9.78 6.03 10.33
N ASN A 126 -8.76 6.52 11.02
CA ASN A 126 -7.90 7.58 10.49
C ASN A 126 -7.22 7.13 9.19
N LYS A 127 -6.69 5.90 9.19
CA LYS A 127 -6.04 5.30 8.03
C LYS A 127 -7.02 5.16 6.87
N GLN A 128 -8.21 4.63 7.12
CA GLN A 128 -9.25 4.49 6.09
C GLN A 128 -9.66 5.86 5.52
N ASN A 129 -9.88 6.85 6.38
CA ASN A 129 -10.31 8.19 5.94
C ASN A 129 -9.25 8.90 5.09
N VAL A 130 -7.97 8.76 5.43
CA VAL A 130 -6.91 9.35 4.58
C VAL A 130 -6.72 8.59 3.28
N ILE A 131 -6.92 7.26 3.26
CA ILE A 131 -6.93 6.48 2.02
C ILE A 131 -8.06 6.97 1.10
N LEU A 132 -9.28 7.10 1.61
CA LEU A 132 -10.41 7.60 0.82
C LEU A 132 -10.20 9.03 0.28
N MET A 133 -9.55 9.89 1.07
CA MET A 133 -9.16 11.24 0.61
C MET A 133 -8.10 11.16 -0.49
N LEU A 134 -7.11 10.31 -0.31
CA LEU A 134 -6.04 10.12 -1.29
C LEU A 134 -6.57 9.54 -2.60
N MET A 135 -7.42 8.52 -2.55
CA MET A 135 -8.06 7.93 -3.73
C MET A 135 -8.83 8.97 -4.53
N ARG A 136 -9.68 9.77 -3.87
CA ARG A 136 -10.41 10.87 -4.53
C ARG A 136 -9.47 11.86 -5.22
N MET A 137 -8.37 12.20 -4.57
CA MET A 137 -7.39 13.12 -5.15
C MET A 137 -6.61 12.48 -6.32
N MET A 138 -6.29 11.19 -6.24
CA MET A 138 -5.68 10.43 -7.35
C MET A 138 -6.61 10.39 -8.56
N ASP A 139 -7.88 10.00 -8.36
CA ASP A 139 -8.88 9.93 -9.41
C ASP A 139 -9.10 11.28 -10.09
N SER A 140 -9.16 12.38 -9.33
CA SER A 140 -9.23 13.76 -9.85
C SER A 140 -8.02 14.15 -10.68
N ASN A 141 -6.91 13.44 -10.54
CA ASN A 141 -5.67 13.64 -11.27
C ASN A 141 -5.41 12.59 -12.37
N GLY A 142 -6.43 11.77 -12.70
CA GLY A 142 -6.37 10.76 -13.76
C GLY A 142 -5.56 9.52 -13.40
N ILE A 143 -5.33 9.26 -12.09
CA ILE A 143 -4.63 8.08 -11.62
C ILE A 143 -5.66 7.08 -11.09
N GLU A 144 -5.69 5.88 -11.68
CA GLU A 144 -6.64 4.83 -11.28
C GLU A 144 -6.31 4.29 -9.89
N THR A 145 -7.34 4.14 -9.05
CA THR A 145 -7.19 3.56 -7.71
C THR A 145 -8.17 2.42 -7.51
N LYS A 146 -7.76 1.39 -6.77
CA LYS A 146 -8.61 0.26 -6.37
C LYS A 146 -8.47 0.04 -4.88
N GLN A 147 -9.55 -0.37 -4.25
CA GLN A 147 -9.56 -0.83 -2.86
C GLN A 147 -9.95 -2.29 -2.82
N ALA A 148 -9.10 -3.13 -2.24
CA ALA A 148 -9.35 -4.55 -2.10
C ALA A 148 -10.28 -4.81 -0.93
N PRO A 149 -11.38 -5.57 -1.09
CA PRO A 149 -12.33 -5.83 -0.01
C PRO A 149 -11.75 -6.71 1.11
N SER A 150 -10.62 -7.37 0.87
CA SER A 150 -9.96 -8.21 1.87
C SER A 150 -8.46 -7.99 1.93
N ASP A 151 -7.73 -8.38 0.89
CA ASP A 151 -6.26 -8.39 0.85
C ASP A 151 -5.76 -7.76 -0.46
N ALA A 152 -4.98 -6.69 -0.33
CA ALA A 152 -4.42 -5.98 -1.49
C ALA A 152 -3.44 -6.87 -2.25
N ASP A 153 -2.65 -7.71 -1.57
CA ASP A 153 -1.66 -8.59 -2.21
C ASP A 153 -2.31 -9.50 -3.26
N SER A 154 -3.50 -10.06 -2.95
CA SER A 154 -4.24 -10.91 -3.88
C SER A 154 -4.75 -10.14 -5.10
N LEU A 155 -5.27 -8.92 -4.89
CA LEU A 155 -5.74 -8.07 -5.98
C LEU A 155 -4.57 -7.54 -6.83
N ILE A 156 -3.44 -7.22 -6.22
CA ILE A 156 -2.19 -6.84 -6.89
C ILE A 156 -1.73 -7.99 -7.79
N ALA A 157 -1.62 -9.21 -7.25
CA ALA A 157 -1.17 -10.37 -8.01
C ALA A 157 -2.07 -10.66 -9.21
N THR A 158 -3.40 -10.70 -9.02
CA THR A 158 -4.35 -10.96 -10.11
C THR A 158 -4.34 -9.86 -11.17
N THR A 159 -4.26 -8.60 -10.76
CA THR A 159 -4.19 -7.46 -11.70
C THR A 159 -2.87 -7.48 -12.47
N ALA A 160 -1.75 -7.80 -11.82
CA ALA A 160 -0.45 -7.89 -12.47
C ALA A 160 -0.44 -8.97 -13.57
N VAL A 161 -0.98 -10.16 -13.29
CA VAL A 161 -1.10 -11.24 -14.25
C VAL A 161 -1.96 -10.81 -15.45
N GLN A 162 -3.10 -10.18 -15.22
CA GLN A 162 -3.97 -9.71 -16.30
C GLN A 162 -3.30 -8.63 -17.17
N TRP A 163 -2.62 -7.70 -16.55
CA TRP A 163 -1.96 -6.60 -17.27
C TRP A 163 -0.71 -7.04 -18.02
N SER A 164 0.01 -8.03 -17.51
CA SER A 164 1.21 -8.57 -18.15
C SER A 164 0.95 -9.21 -19.50
N ILE A 165 -0.29 -9.61 -19.80
CA ILE A 165 -0.70 -10.16 -21.09
C ILE A 165 -0.55 -9.11 -22.22
N THR A 166 -0.82 -7.85 -21.92
CA THR A 166 -0.82 -6.78 -22.92
C THR A 166 0.45 -5.94 -22.89
N ARG A 167 1.04 -5.77 -21.70
CA ARG A 167 2.23 -4.95 -21.51
C ARG A 167 2.99 -5.42 -20.26
N PRO A 168 4.34 -5.42 -20.28
CA PRO A 168 5.12 -5.73 -19.08
C PRO A 168 4.67 -4.90 -17.89
N THR A 169 4.51 -5.53 -16.73
CA THR A 169 3.95 -4.90 -15.53
C THR A 169 4.97 -4.99 -14.39
N ILE A 170 5.22 -3.85 -13.75
CA ILE A 170 6.10 -3.72 -12.59
C ILE A 170 5.24 -3.54 -11.35
N ILE A 171 5.49 -4.34 -10.32
CA ILE A 171 4.89 -4.18 -8.99
C ILE A 171 5.86 -3.36 -8.15
N LEU A 172 5.35 -2.31 -7.51
CA LEU A 172 6.08 -1.47 -6.56
C LEU A 172 5.48 -1.66 -5.17
N GLU A 173 6.28 -2.20 -4.26
CA GLU A 173 5.98 -2.41 -2.84
C GLU A 173 6.76 -1.45 -1.94
#